data_bb5197a7340eba2de5e96a50e303bef0
#
_entry.id   bb5197a7340eba2de5e96a50e303bef0
#
_cell.length_a   1.000
_cell.length_b   1.000
_cell.length_c   1.000
_cell.angle_alpha   90.00
_cell.angle_beta   90.00
_cell.angle_gamma   90.00
#
_symmetry.space_group_name_H-M   'P 1'
#
loop_
_entity.id
_entity.type
_entity.pdbx_description
1 polymer ?
#
loop_
_entity_poly.entity_id
_entity_poly.type
_entity_poly.pdbx_seq_one_letter_code
_entity_poly.pdbx_strand_id
1 'polypeptide(L)'
;AEGCWVNMVHPSSDELEAISRAAHVEEEFVRAALDPEESSRVDTEDDQLLMIVDIPMVEKSSVEDGGQMFSTLPMGIVVAQNAVITICLEDSIILRSIAEGAVKGVHTALRTRFVFQILLRVAGRFLKNLRMIERDFTRIEKRLYDSLQNEELIQLLGLSKSLVYFSASLKGNEVTMEKVLRGRVLKLYE
;
A
#
# COMPACT_ATOMS: atom_id res chain seq x y z
N ALA A 1 14.46 15.73 13.19
CA ALA A 1 13.57 15.88 14.35
C ALA A 1 13.17 14.48 14.82
N GLU A 2 13.18 14.21 16.13
CA GLU A 2 12.72 12.94 16.67
C GLU A 2 11.23 12.71 16.34
N GLY A 3 10.88 11.47 15.92
CA GLY A 3 9.51 11.09 15.62
C GLY A 3 8.94 11.71 14.37
N CYS A 4 9.76 12.09 13.41
CA CYS A 4 9.25 12.59 12.14
C CYS A 4 8.76 11.45 11.23
N TRP A 5 7.83 11.79 10.37
CA TRP A 5 7.41 10.95 9.24
C TRP A 5 7.80 11.63 7.94
N VAL A 6 8.42 10.86 7.06
CA VAL A 6 8.79 11.29 5.70
C VAL A 6 7.99 10.44 4.73
N ASN A 7 7.23 11.09 3.85
CA ASN A 7 6.49 10.41 2.79
C ASN A 7 7.14 10.72 1.44
N MET A 8 7.65 9.68 0.79
CA MET A 8 8.32 9.77 -0.50
C MET A 8 7.43 9.15 -1.57
N VAL A 9 7.10 9.94 -2.57
CA VAL A 9 6.28 9.53 -3.71
C VAL A 9 7.09 9.71 -4.97
N HIS A 10 7.34 8.62 -5.69
CA HIS A 10 8.16 8.61 -6.89
C HIS A 10 9.51 9.34 -6.73
N PRO A 11 10.29 8.99 -5.67
CA PRO A 11 11.51 9.70 -5.35
C PRO A 11 12.59 9.54 -6.42
N SER A 12 13.36 10.60 -6.62
CA SER A 12 14.58 10.54 -7.42
C SER A 12 15.71 9.83 -6.65
N SER A 13 16.76 9.41 -7.37
CA SER A 13 17.95 8.81 -6.75
C SER A 13 18.60 9.75 -5.73
N ASP A 14 18.66 11.04 -6.03
CA ASP A 14 19.26 12.05 -5.14
C ASP A 14 18.45 12.20 -3.84
N GLU A 15 17.12 12.12 -3.91
CA GLU A 15 16.24 12.15 -2.73
C GLU A 15 16.39 10.89 -1.88
N LEU A 16 16.55 9.72 -2.50
CA LEU A 16 16.81 8.46 -1.80
C LEU A 16 18.16 8.50 -1.07
N GLU A 17 19.21 8.95 -1.71
CA GLU A 17 20.51 9.13 -1.07
C GLU A 17 20.47 10.17 0.06
N ALA A 18 19.73 11.26 -0.12
CA ALA A 18 19.59 12.30 0.88
C ALA A 18 18.88 11.77 2.13
N ILE A 19 17.79 11.03 1.98
CA ILE A 19 17.06 10.46 3.10
C ILE A 19 17.83 9.33 3.78
N SER A 20 18.51 8.45 3.02
CA SER A 20 19.37 7.39 3.56
C SER A 20 20.42 7.98 4.49
N ARG A 21 21.14 9.01 4.02
CA ARG A 21 22.13 9.72 4.84
C ARG A 21 21.53 10.46 6.05
N ALA A 22 20.41 11.15 5.87
CA ALA A 22 19.79 11.96 6.92
C ALA A 22 19.14 11.12 8.02
N ALA A 23 18.59 9.98 7.71
CA ALA A 23 17.94 9.07 8.64
C ALA A 23 18.86 7.91 9.08
N HIS A 24 20.07 7.81 8.54
CA HIS A 24 21.00 6.70 8.74
C HIS A 24 20.35 5.34 8.43
N VAL A 25 19.70 5.26 7.27
CA VAL A 25 18.99 4.07 6.80
C VAL A 25 19.74 3.46 5.62
N GLU A 26 19.75 2.14 5.55
CA GLU A 26 20.34 1.43 4.41
C GLU A 26 19.68 1.83 3.10
N GLU A 27 20.50 2.14 2.08
CA GLU A 27 20.01 2.59 0.79
C GLU A 27 19.15 1.52 0.11
N GLU A 28 19.46 0.25 0.31
CA GLU A 28 18.68 -0.88 -0.18
C GLU A 28 17.25 -0.85 0.36
N PHE A 29 17.07 -0.47 1.64
CA PHE A 29 15.74 -0.40 2.27
C PHE A 29 14.86 0.69 1.64
N VAL A 30 15.45 1.84 1.30
CA VAL A 30 14.66 2.93 0.67
C VAL A 30 14.42 2.69 -0.82
N ARG A 31 15.21 1.83 -1.48
CA ARG A 31 15.04 1.47 -2.90
C ARG A 31 14.09 0.30 -3.12
N ALA A 32 13.96 -0.60 -2.16
CA ALA A 32 13.25 -1.86 -2.32
C ALA A 32 11.82 -1.71 -2.84
N ALA A 33 11.05 -0.74 -2.33
CA ALA A 33 9.66 -0.52 -2.75
C ALA A 33 9.48 0.19 -4.11
N LEU A 34 10.57 0.47 -4.81
CA LEU A 34 10.54 1.10 -6.14
C LEU A 34 10.52 0.08 -7.29
N ASP A 35 10.63 -1.21 -6.97
CA ASP A 35 10.30 -2.27 -7.92
C ASP A 35 8.79 -2.56 -7.84
N PRO A 36 8.03 -2.37 -8.93
CA PRO A 36 6.59 -2.60 -8.93
C PRO A 36 6.22 -4.09 -8.72
N GLU A 37 7.16 -5.01 -8.91
CA GLU A 37 6.99 -6.45 -8.71
C GLU A 37 7.57 -6.94 -7.37
N GLU A 38 8.00 -6.02 -6.50
CA GLU A 38 8.55 -6.38 -5.20
C GLU A 38 7.52 -7.07 -4.31
N SER A 39 7.94 -8.16 -3.67
CA SER A 39 7.07 -8.97 -2.82
C SER A 39 6.91 -8.42 -1.41
N SER A 40 5.71 -8.55 -0.85
CA SER A 40 5.45 -8.20 0.56
C SER A 40 6.35 -9.00 1.48
N ARG A 41 7.15 -8.32 2.30
CA ARG A 41 8.10 -8.92 3.26
C ARG A 41 8.43 -7.99 4.41
N VAL A 42 9.14 -8.51 5.39
CA VAL A 42 9.76 -7.74 6.48
C VAL A 42 11.21 -8.18 6.61
N ASP A 43 12.10 -7.19 6.65
CA ASP A 43 13.52 -7.36 6.88
C ASP A 43 13.97 -6.48 8.03
N THR A 44 14.97 -6.93 8.76
CA THR A 44 15.55 -6.18 9.87
C THR A 44 17.06 -6.19 9.75
N GLU A 45 17.68 -5.03 9.89
CA GLU A 45 19.12 -4.88 9.89
C GLU A 45 19.49 -3.85 10.97
N ASP A 46 20.34 -4.23 11.90
CA ASP A 46 20.67 -3.45 13.09
C ASP A 46 19.41 -3.00 13.85
N ASP A 47 19.23 -1.67 14.02
CA ASP A 47 18.06 -1.06 14.65
C ASP A 47 17.01 -0.57 13.64
N GLN A 48 17.07 -1.05 12.39
CA GLN A 48 16.19 -0.65 11.31
C GLN A 48 15.25 -1.79 10.93
N LEU A 49 14.06 -1.44 10.49
CA LEU A 49 13.08 -2.38 9.95
C LEU A 49 12.56 -1.86 8.62
N LEU A 50 12.62 -2.71 7.60
CA LEU A 50 11.88 -2.53 6.36
C LEU A 50 10.66 -3.44 6.39
N MET A 51 9.51 -2.87 6.06
CA MET A 51 8.28 -3.61 5.78
C MET A 51 7.78 -3.21 4.40
N ILE A 52 7.62 -4.18 3.52
CA ILE A 52 6.97 -3.99 2.23
C ILE A 52 5.59 -4.63 2.29
N VAL A 53 4.57 -3.85 1.96
CA VAL A 53 3.18 -4.30 1.86
C VAL A 53 2.57 -3.76 0.57
N ASP A 54 1.72 -4.56 -0.04
CA ASP A 54 0.97 -4.12 -1.20
C ASP A 54 -0.18 -3.21 -0.79
N ILE A 55 -0.38 -2.15 -1.54
CA ILE A 55 -1.51 -1.22 -1.39
C ILE A 55 -2.40 -1.25 -2.62
N PRO A 56 -3.73 -1.15 -2.46
CA PRO A 56 -4.63 -1.15 -3.58
C PRO A 56 -4.64 0.21 -4.29
N MET A 57 -4.47 0.17 -5.58
CA MET A 57 -4.50 1.32 -6.49
C MET A 57 -5.74 1.26 -7.38
N VAL A 58 -6.15 2.42 -7.87
CA VAL A 58 -7.20 2.54 -8.88
C VAL A 58 -6.52 2.83 -10.19
N GLU A 59 -6.65 1.94 -11.16
CA GLU A 59 -6.12 2.20 -12.48
C GLU A 59 -6.89 3.35 -13.13
N LYS A 60 -6.15 4.26 -13.75
CA LYS A 60 -6.73 5.29 -14.61
C LYS A 60 -7.16 4.58 -15.91
N SER A 61 -8.28 3.87 -15.87
CA SER A 61 -8.84 3.32 -17.09
C SER A 61 -9.18 4.45 -18.06
N SER A 62 -8.84 4.27 -19.32
CA SER A 62 -9.39 5.08 -20.39
C SER A 62 -10.91 5.03 -20.25
N VAL A 63 -11.55 6.17 -20.15
CA VAL A 63 -12.99 6.36 -19.89
C VAL A 63 -13.87 5.68 -20.97
N GLU A 64 -13.28 5.17 -22.04
CA GLU A 64 -13.95 4.50 -23.15
C GLU A 64 -14.57 3.14 -22.78
N ASP A 65 -14.03 2.41 -21.77
CA ASP A 65 -14.52 1.08 -21.42
C ASP A 65 -15.40 1.01 -20.15
N GLY A 66 -15.75 2.13 -19.55
CA GLY A 66 -16.83 2.25 -18.55
C GLY A 66 -16.66 1.49 -17.21
N GLY A 67 -15.57 0.79 -16.96
CA GLY A 67 -15.34 0.02 -15.75
C GLY A 67 -14.11 0.52 -14.95
N GLN A 68 -14.24 0.60 -13.62
CA GLN A 68 -13.12 0.91 -12.74
C GLN A 68 -12.29 -0.36 -12.50
N MET A 69 -11.02 -0.34 -12.90
CA MET A 69 -10.08 -1.43 -12.64
C MET A 69 -9.19 -1.10 -11.45
N PHE A 70 -8.73 -2.14 -10.77
CA PHE A 70 -7.87 -2.01 -9.61
C PHE A 70 -6.62 -2.88 -9.81
N SER A 71 -5.50 -2.34 -9.36
CA SER A 71 -4.22 -3.02 -9.27
C SER A 71 -3.67 -2.90 -7.85
N THR A 72 -2.47 -3.38 -7.64
CA THR A 72 -1.74 -3.22 -6.39
C THR A 72 -0.31 -2.76 -6.69
N LEU A 73 0.26 -1.97 -5.80
CA LEU A 73 1.66 -1.56 -5.84
C LEU A 73 2.30 -1.76 -4.48
N PRO A 74 3.59 -2.06 -4.41
CA PRO A 74 4.31 -2.12 -3.16
C PRO A 74 4.43 -0.74 -2.51
N MET A 75 4.35 -0.72 -1.20
CA MET A 75 4.66 0.41 -0.34
C MET A 75 5.71 -0.03 0.67
N GLY A 76 6.85 0.64 0.67
CA GLY A 76 7.88 0.49 1.69
C GLY A 76 7.53 1.30 2.93
N ILE A 77 7.71 0.71 4.09
CA ILE A 77 7.65 1.37 5.39
C ILE A 77 8.97 1.06 6.08
N VAL A 78 9.83 2.06 6.19
CA VAL A 78 11.10 1.94 6.91
C VAL A 78 10.95 2.59 8.27
N VAL A 79 11.23 1.80 9.32
CA VAL A 79 11.26 2.29 10.70
C VAL A 79 12.71 2.42 11.11
N ALA A 80 13.16 3.66 11.29
CA ALA A 80 14.48 4.01 11.76
C ALA A 80 14.43 4.52 13.20
N GLN A 81 15.60 4.75 13.79
CA GLN A 81 15.72 5.20 15.18
C GLN A 81 14.90 6.46 15.50
N ASN A 82 14.83 7.42 14.57
CA ASN A 82 14.21 8.73 14.80
C ASN A 82 13.08 9.07 13.80
N ALA A 83 12.78 8.17 12.84
CA ALA A 83 11.85 8.46 11.79
C ALA A 83 11.09 7.21 11.32
N VAL A 84 9.92 7.44 10.73
CA VAL A 84 9.24 6.49 9.87
C VAL A 84 9.27 7.07 8.46
N ILE A 85 9.70 6.27 7.49
CA ILE A 85 9.77 6.68 6.08
C ILE A 85 8.82 5.77 5.30
N THR A 86 7.91 6.36 4.53
CA THR A 86 7.06 5.64 3.59
C THR A 86 7.47 5.96 2.17
N ILE A 87 7.58 4.94 1.33
CA ILE A 87 8.06 5.04 -0.06
C ILE A 87 7.04 4.35 -0.96
N CYS A 88 6.56 5.06 -1.98
CA CYS A 88 5.62 4.55 -2.97
C CYS A 88 6.03 4.99 -4.37
N LEU A 89 5.75 4.15 -5.36
CA LEU A 89 5.88 4.49 -6.78
C LEU A 89 4.86 5.54 -7.23
N GLU A 90 3.65 5.49 -6.69
CA GLU A 90 2.58 6.44 -7.00
C GLU A 90 1.98 7.00 -5.72
N ASP A 91 1.34 8.16 -5.86
CA ASP A 91 0.68 8.82 -4.73
C ASP A 91 -0.49 7.99 -4.20
N SER A 92 -0.41 7.64 -2.93
CA SER A 92 -1.41 6.84 -2.24
C SER A 92 -2.41 7.72 -1.48
N ILE A 93 -3.69 7.54 -1.75
CA ILE A 93 -4.76 8.19 -0.99
C ILE A 93 -4.70 7.87 0.51
N ILE A 94 -4.10 6.72 0.88
CA ILE A 94 -3.91 6.30 2.27
C ILE A 94 -2.96 7.27 2.96
N LEU A 95 -1.77 7.46 2.39
CA LEU A 95 -0.72 8.33 2.96
C LEU A 95 -1.09 9.81 2.82
N ARG A 96 -1.68 10.20 1.69
CA ARG A 96 -2.18 11.57 1.49
C ARG A 96 -3.18 11.97 2.57
N SER A 97 -4.16 11.10 2.91
CA SER A 97 -5.15 11.38 3.95
C SER A 97 -4.53 11.59 5.34
N ILE A 98 -3.40 10.94 5.60
CA ILE A 98 -2.61 11.14 6.83
C ILE A 98 -1.89 12.48 6.78
N ALA A 99 -1.22 12.79 5.66
CA ALA A 99 -0.46 14.03 5.46
C ALA A 99 -1.35 15.28 5.56
N GLU A 100 -2.57 15.20 5.03
CA GLU A 100 -3.57 16.27 5.08
C GLU A 100 -4.27 16.40 6.45
N GLY A 101 -3.92 15.56 7.43
CA GLY A 101 -4.53 15.60 8.76
C GLY A 101 -5.98 15.12 8.81
N ALA A 102 -6.47 14.46 7.75
CA ALA A 102 -7.82 13.89 7.70
C ALA A 102 -8.01 12.72 8.69
N VAL A 103 -6.89 12.22 9.23
CA VAL A 103 -6.84 11.11 10.17
C VAL A 103 -6.60 11.62 11.57
N LYS A 104 -7.57 11.43 12.47
CA LYS A 104 -7.44 11.81 13.88
C LYS A 104 -6.54 10.85 14.65
N GLY A 105 -5.82 11.38 15.65
CA GLY A 105 -5.02 10.60 16.59
C GLY A 105 -3.76 9.98 15.98
N VAL A 106 -3.24 10.57 14.90
CA VAL A 106 -1.92 10.22 14.35
C VAL A 106 -0.84 10.89 15.21
N HIS A 107 0.08 10.06 15.72
CA HIS A 107 1.25 10.49 16.47
C HIS A 107 2.47 9.79 15.88
N THR A 108 3.22 10.48 15.04
CA THR A 108 4.38 9.91 14.31
C THR A 108 5.53 9.55 15.24
N ALA A 109 5.61 10.19 16.41
CA ALA A 109 6.60 9.85 17.45
C ALA A 109 6.36 8.45 18.05
N LEU A 110 5.11 7.97 18.07
CA LEU A 110 4.76 6.59 18.46
C LEU A 110 4.85 5.68 17.23
N ARG A 111 6.08 5.38 16.79
CA ARG A 111 6.40 4.75 15.51
C ARG A 111 5.64 3.45 15.26
N THR A 112 5.66 2.54 16.21
CA THR A 112 4.93 1.27 16.14
C THR A 112 3.44 1.49 15.94
N ARG A 113 2.83 2.36 16.75
CA ARG A 113 1.41 2.71 16.63
C ARG A 113 1.11 3.35 15.27
N PHE A 114 1.99 4.21 14.80
CA PHE A 114 1.85 4.88 13.51
C PHE A 114 1.89 3.89 12.35
N VAL A 115 2.84 2.93 12.35
CA VAL A 115 2.89 1.85 11.36
C VAL A 115 1.60 1.03 11.36
N PHE A 116 1.10 0.62 12.52
CA PHE A 116 -0.18 -0.11 12.59
C PHE A 116 -1.37 0.72 12.12
N GLN A 117 -1.37 2.04 12.33
CA GLN A 117 -2.39 2.92 11.77
C GLN A 117 -2.35 2.95 10.23
N ILE A 118 -1.16 2.96 9.62
CA ILE A 118 -1.01 2.84 8.17
C ILE A 118 -1.57 1.50 7.69
N LEU A 119 -1.15 0.39 8.29
CA LEU A 119 -1.59 -0.96 7.91
C LEU A 119 -3.11 -1.16 8.03
N LEU A 120 -3.71 -0.64 9.11
CA LEU A 120 -5.16 -0.66 9.28
C LEU A 120 -5.89 0.08 8.14
N ARG A 121 -5.31 1.18 7.64
CA ARG A 121 -5.87 1.92 6.51
C ARG A 121 -5.69 1.21 5.20
N VAL A 122 -4.56 0.51 5.02
CA VAL A 122 -4.35 -0.37 3.87
C VAL A 122 -5.46 -1.42 3.83
N ALA A 123 -5.69 -2.13 4.93
CA ALA A 123 -6.76 -3.13 5.01
C ALA A 123 -8.15 -2.53 4.77
N GLY A 124 -8.43 -1.37 5.36
CA GLY A 124 -9.69 -0.64 5.14
C GLY A 124 -9.88 -0.20 3.68
N ARG A 125 -8.80 0.15 2.99
CA ARG A 125 -8.85 0.52 1.57
C ARG A 125 -9.13 -0.69 0.67
N PHE A 126 -8.48 -1.83 0.93
CA PHE A 126 -8.82 -3.09 0.23
C PHE A 126 -10.30 -3.42 0.41
N LEU A 127 -10.80 -3.39 1.64
CA LEU A 127 -12.21 -3.68 1.92
C LEU A 127 -13.17 -2.72 1.18
N LYS A 128 -12.82 -1.43 1.14
CA LYS A 128 -13.62 -0.43 0.39
C LYS A 128 -13.64 -0.74 -1.10
N ASN A 129 -12.48 -1.05 -1.69
CA ASN A 129 -12.38 -1.34 -3.10
C ASN A 129 -13.07 -2.66 -3.46
N LEU A 130 -12.97 -3.70 -2.61
CA LEU A 130 -13.72 -4.95 -2.80
C LEU A 130 -15.23 -4.73 -2.85
N ARG A 131 -15.76 -3.88 -1.97
CA ARG A 131 -17.20 -3.52 -2.01
C ARG A 131 -17.57 -2.74 -3.28
N MET A 132 -16.63 -2.01 -3.88
CA MET A 132 -16.86 -1.35 -5.17
C MET A 132 -16.91 -2.38 -6.30
N ILE A 133 -15.94 -3.29 -6.32
CA ILE A 133 -15.90 -4.42 -7.29
C ILE A 133 -17.20 -5.23 -7.22
N GLU A 134 -17.66 -5.59 -6.04
CA GLU A 134 -18.92 -6.35 -5.84
C GLU A 134 -20.14 -5.63 -6.44
N ARG A 135 -20.25 -4.31 -6.20
CA ARG A 135 -21.36 -3.51 -6.78
C ARG A 135 -21.28 -3.43 -8.31
N ASP A 136 -20.06 -3.23 -8.82
CA ASP A 136 -19.86 -3.14 -10.28
C ASP A 136 -20.12 -4.49 -10.94
N PHE A 137 -19.68 -5.59 -10.33
CA PHE A 137 -19.97 -6.94 -10.78
C PHE A 137 -21.48 -7.19 -10.87
N THR A 138 -22.23 -6.91 -9.81
CA THR A 138 -23.69 -7.08 -9.79
C THR A 138 -24.40 -6.22 -10.85
N ARG A 139 -23.88 -5.01 -11.11
CA ARG A 139 -24.42 -4.11 -12.12
C ARG A 139 -24.21 -4.66 -13.53
N ILE A 140 -23.01 -5.17 -13.81
CA ILE A 140 -22.65 -5.73 -15.12
C ILE A 140 -23.41 -7.04 -15.36
N GLU A 141 -23.50 -7.90 -14.35
CA GLU A 141 -24.24 -9.15 -14.42
C GLU A 141 -25.69 -8.91 -14.86
N LYS A 142 -26.39 -7.92 -14.31
CA LYS A 142 -27.74 -7.56 -14.73
C LYS A 142 -27.81 -7.13 -16.19
N ARG A 143 -26.84 -6.34 -16.66
CA ARG A 143 -26.78 -5.90 -18.07
C ARG A 143 -26.56 -7.08 -19.02
N LEU A 144 -25.73 -8.04 -18.64
CA LEU A 144 -25.49 -9.26 -19.42
C LEU A 144 -26.76 -10.08 -19.64
N TYR A 145 -27.68 -10.10 -18.67
CA TYR A 145 -28.99 -10.77 -18.84
C TYR A 145 -29.89 -10.03 -19.84
N ASP A 146 -29.77 -8.70 -19.92
CA ASP A 146 -30.61 -7.88 -20.80
C ASP A 146 -30.06 -7.79 -22.24
N SER A 147 -28.73 -7.81 -22.41
CA SER A 147 -28.06 -7.78 -23.71
C SER A 147 -26.65 -8.37 -23.62
N LEU A 148 -26.37 -9.39 -24.42
CA LEU A 148 -25.03 -9.99 -24.55
C LEU A 148 -24.16 -9.06 -25.41
N GLN A 149 -23.45 -8.11 -24.79
CA GLN A 149 -22.48 -7.28 -25.48
C GLN A 149 -21.06 -7.63 -25.04
N ASN A 150 -20.10 -7.51 -25.94
CA ASN A 150 -18.69 -7.79 -25.65
C ASN A 150 -18.10 -6.85 -24.58
N GLU A 151 -18.64 -5.66 -24.44
CA GLU A 151 -18.21 -4.65 -23.49
C GLU A 151 -18.38 -5.11 -22.03
N GLU A 152 -19.53 -5.69 -21.68
CA GLU A 152 -19.77 -6.25 -20.35
C GLU A 152 -18.83 -7.40 -20.02
N LEU A 153 -18.50 -8.24 -21.01
CA LEU A 153 -17.54 -9.32 -20.82
C LEU A 153 -16.13 -8.79 -20.53
N ILE A 154 -15.70 -7.75 -21.25
CA ILE A 154 -14.39 -7.11 -21.02
C ILE A 154 -14.34 -6.49 -19.62
N GLN A 155 -15.41 -5.83 -19.19
CA GLN A 155 -15.51 -5.27 -17.84
C GLN A 155 -15.44 -6.36 -16.76
N LEU A 156 -16.14 -7.49 -16.93
CA LEU A 156 -16.06 -8.62 -15.99
C LEU A 156 -14.66 -9.23 -15.92
N LEU A 157 -13.98 -9.35 -17.05
CA LEU A 157 -12.59 -9.81 -17.08
C LEU A 157 -11.67 -8.85 -16.32
N GLY A 158 -11.85 -7.54 -16.46
CA GLY A 158 -11.11 -6.53 -15.72
C GLY A 158 -11.33 -6.63 -14.22
N LEU A 159 -12.57 -6.78 -13.76
CA LEU A 159 -12.89 -6.98 -12.34
C LEU A 159 -12.30 -8.29 -11.81
N SER A 160 -12.37 -9.38 -12.60
CA SER A 160 -11.78 -10.67 -12.24
C SER A 160 -10.26 -10.55 -12.07
N LYS A 161 -9.57 -9.83 -12.95
CA LYS A 161 -8.14 -9.55 -12.86
C LYS A 161 -7.81 -8.75 -11.59
N SER A 162 -8.63 -7.75 -11.27
CA SER A 162 -8.47 -6.97 -10.02
C SER A 162 -8.59 -7.84 -8.78
N LEU A 163 -9.51 -8.81 -8.76
CA LEU A 163 -9.68 -9.77 -7.65
C LEU A 163 -8.47 -10.71 -7.51
N VAL A 164 -7.87 -11.13 -8.61
CA VAL A 164 -6.64 -11.94 -8.58
C VAL A 164 -5.49 -11.16 -7.94
N TYR A 165 -5.27 -9.92 -8.35
CA TYR A 165 -4.26 -9.06 -7.74
C TYR A 165 -4.52 -8.86 -6.24
N PHE A 166 -5.74 -8.53 -5.85
CA PHE A 166 -6.09 -8.33 -4.45
C PHE A 166 -5.90 -9.59 -3.62
N SER A 167 -6.25 -10.76 -4.16
CA SER A 167 -6.06 -12.04 -3.46
C SER A 167 -4.58 -12.34 -3.21
N ALA A 168 -3.73 -12.14 -4.23
CA ALA A 168 -2.30 -12.36 -4.11
C ALA A 168 -1.67 -11.38 -3.09
N SER A 169 -1.97 -10.09 -3.23
CA SER A 169 -1.45 -9.04 -2.35
C SER A 169 -1.90 -9.18 -0.90
N LEU A 170 -3.18 -9.49 -0.66
CA LEU A 170 -3.69 -9.70 0.69
C LEU A 170 -3.03 -10.90 1.36
N LYS A 171 -2.76 -11.98 0.60
CA LYS A 171 -2.05 -13.15 1.12
C LYS A 171 -0.58 -12.83 1.45
N GLY A 172 0.11 -12.07 0.61
CA GLY A 172 1.46 -11.57 0.88
C GLY A 172 1.52 -10.68 2.13
N ASN A 173 0.59 -9.73 2.21
CA ASN A 173 0.46 -8.85 3.36
C ASN A 173 0.15 -9.61 4.66
N GLU A 174 -0.71 -10.64 4.60
CA GLU A 174 -1.03 -11.49 5.76
C GLU A 174 0.23 -12.17 6.30
N VAL A 175 1.02 -12.82 5.43
CA VAL A 175 2.27 -13.47 5.80
C VAL A 175 3.27 -12.48 6.41
N THR A 176 3.38 -11.28 5.84
CA THR A 176 4.23 -10.20 6.34
C THR A 176 3.78 -9.75 7.73
N MET A 177 2.48 -9.52 7.92
CA MET A 177 1.89 -9.15 9.22
C MET A 177 2.10 -10.23 10.28
N GLU A 178 1.94 -11.51 9.93
CA GLU A 178 2.22 -12.61 10.85
C GLU A 178 3.68 -12.63 11.31
N LYS A 179 4.63 -12.40 10.41
CA LYS A 179 6.06 -12.29 10.76
C LYS A 179 6.31 -11.14 11.74
N VAL A 180 5.71 -9.97 11.49
CA VAL A 180 5.81 -8.81 12.38
C VAL A 180 5.28 -9.11 13.77
N LEU A 181 4.11 -9.73 13.88
CA LEU A 181 3.47 -10.04 15.15
C LEU A 181 4.22 -11.13 15.92
N ARG A 182 4.68 -12.19 15.24
CA ARG A 182 5.41 -13.31 15.87
C ARG A 182 6.85 -12.94 16.21
N GLY A 183 7.51 -12.20 15.33
CA GLY A 183 8.92 -11.83 15.43
C GLY A 183 9.22 -10.74 16.45
N ARG A 184 8.20 -10.08 17.01
CA ARG A 184 8.34 -8.92 17.91
C ARG A 184 9.31 -7.86 17.36
N VAL A 185 9.36 -7.76 16.01
CA VAL A 185 10.26 -6.85 15.30
C VAL A 185 9.89 -5.37 15.50
N LEU A 186 8.63 -5.10 15.88
CA LEU A 186 8.19 -3.80 16.36
C LEU A 186 7.99 -3.87 17.89
N LYS A 187 8.54 -2.92 18.62
CA LYS A 187 8.28 -2.80 20.06
C LYS A 187 6.81 -2.43 20.27
N LEU A 188 6.02 -3.33 20.84
CA LEU A 188 4.59 -3.13 21.06
C LEU A 188 4.25 -2.13 22.17
N TYR A 189 5.26 -1.78 22.98
CA TYR A 189 5.13 -0.87 24.10
C TYR A 189 6.20 0.23 23.97
N GLU A 190 5.79 1.38 23.48
CA GLU A 190 6.57 2.63 23.52
C GLU A 190 5.88 3.60 24.49
#